data_1986b183f5d1ad2b3b73f13ceda2999e
#
_entry.id   1986b183f5d1ad2b3b73f13ceda2999e
#
_cell.length_a   1.000
_cell.length_b   1.000
_cell.length_c   1.000
_cell.angle_alpha   90.00
_cell.angle_beta   90.00
_cell.angle_gamma   90.00
#
_symmetry.space_group_name_H-M   'P 1'
#
loop_
_entity.id
_entity.type
_entity.pdbx_description
1 polymer ?
#
loop_
_entity_poly.entity_id
_entity_poly.type
_entity_poly.pdbx_seq_one_letter_code
_entity_poly.pdbx_strand_id
1 'polypeptide(L)'
;CVHRTGYSALRWVAENEPDLVVFDGASMRSSGVRSCRQLRRALGDVPIIHTRSADEPRDEAAGATVYLARPFTPRKVLNRVRSLLPAVASEEEIVRAGDLILYRGKRSVQVVEQGERQLTPKLAALLEDFLLHPNEVRTRRELMQNVWQTDYIGDTRTLDVHVRWVREAIEENPSSPRRLLTVRGKGYVLRVPPVEVEE
;
A
#
# COMPACT_ATOMS: atom_id res chain seq x y z
N CYS A 1 -17.63 6.90 -8.52
CA CYS A 1 -18.65 6.75 -9.58
C CYS A 1 -18.03 6.28 -10.90
N VAL A 2 -18.82 5.76 -11.84
CA VAL A 2 -18.37 5.30 -13.16
C VAL A 2 -19.26 5.94 -14.23
N HIS A 3 -18.63 6.57 -15.22
CA HIS A 3 -19.30 7.20 -16.36
C HIS A 3 -18.87 6.51 -17.65
N ARG A 4 -19.83 6.13 -18.48
CA ARG A 4 -19.56 5.39 -19.74
C ARG A 4 -19.22 6.29 -20.93
N THR A 5 -19.44 7.60 -20.82
CA THR A 5 -19.16 8.57 -21.89
C THR A 5 -18.43 9.78 -21.32
N GLY A 6 -17.59 10.42 -22.16
CA GLY A 6 -16.92 11.67 -21.77
C GLY A 6 -17.91 12.80 -21.45
N TYR A 7 -19.05 12.85 -22.14
CA TYR A 7 -20.11 13.82 -21.88
C TYR A 7 -20.72 13.66 -20.48
N SER A 8 -21.10 12.43 -20.10
CA SER A 8 -21.66 12.18 -18.77
C SER A 8 -20.64 12.45 -17.64
N ALA A 9 -19.36 12.16 -17.90
CA ALA A 9 -18.30 12.49 -16.96
C ALA A 9 -18.13 14.01 -16.79
N LEU A 10 -18.09 14.76 -17.90
CA LEU A 10 -17.98 16.24 -17.87
C LEU A 10 -19.14 16.90 -17.16
N ARG A 11 -20.36 16.42 -17.38
CA ARG A 11 -21.53 16.92 -16.67
C ARG A 11 -21.44 16.66 -15.16
N TRP A 12 -20.99 15.49 -14.78
CA TRP A 12 -20.87 15.11 -13.38
C TRP A 12 -19.78 15.93 -12.64
N VAL A 13 -18.62 16.16 -13.26
CA VAL A 13 -17.55 16.94 -12.64
C VAL A 13 -17.88 18.45 -12.55
N ALA A 14 -18.89 18.93 -13.27
CA ALA A 14 -19.38 20.30 -13.12
C ALA A 14 -20.10 20.53 -11.77
N GLU A 15 -20.59 19.46 -11.15
CA GLU A 15 -21.36 19.49 -9.90
C GLU A 15 -20.62 18.78 -8.74
N ASN A 16 -19.51 18.12 -9.03
CA ASN A 16 -18.78 17.30 -8.06
C ASN A 16 -17.27 17.51 -8.19
N GLU A 17 -16.57 17.44 -7.08
CA GLU A 17 -15.10 17.56 -6.98
C GLU A 17 -14.48 16.17 -6.71
N PRO A 18 -14.02 15.44 -7.74
CA PRO A 18 -13.32 14.18 -7.53
C PRO A 18 -11.88 14.42 -7.10
N ASP A 19 -11.37 13.58 -6.21
CA ASP A 19 -9.95 13.60 -5.81
C ASP A 19 -9.01 13.07 -6.91
N LEU A 20 -9.52 12.20 -7.79
CA LEU A 20 -8.76 11.60 -8.89
C LEU A 20 -9.73 11.04 -9.96
N VAL A 21 -9.30 11.10 -11.21
CA VAL A 21 -10.03 10.50 -12.34
C VAL A 21 -9.19 9.41 -13.01
N VAL A 22 -9.79 8.22 -13.19
CA VAL A 22 -9.24 7.19 -14.06
C VAL A 22 -10.00 7.24 -15.39
N PHE A 23 -9.33 7.70 -16.44
CA PHE A 23 -9.87 7.83 -17.78
C PHE A 23 -9.44 6.64 -18.66
N ASP A 24 -10.38 5.76 -19.02
CA ASP A 24 -10.09 4.58 -19.82
C ASP A 24 -10.13 4.89 -21.32
N GLY A 25 -9.08 5.49 -21.84
CA GLY A 25 -8.90 5.75 -23.26
C GLY A 25 -8.75 4.47 -24.09
N ALA A 26 -8.15 3.42 -23.51
CA ALA A 26 -7.93 2.15 -24.21
C ALA A 26 -9.22 1.40 -24.57
N SER A 27 -10.36 1.70 -23.93
CA SER A 27 -11.67 1.12 -24.26
C SER A 27 -12.46 1.96 -25.25
N MET A 28 -11.94 3.11 -25.66
CA MET A 28 -12.61 4.00 -26.61
C MET A 28 -12.23 3.64 -28.05
N ARG A 29 -13.12 3.95 -29.00
CA ARG A 29 -12.84 3.79 -30.45
C ARG A 29 -11.80 4.79 -30.97
N SER A 30 -11.54 5.85 -30.24
CA SER A 30 -10.49 6.84 -30.49
C SER A 30 -9.57 6.92 -29.28
N SER A 31 -8.39 7.51 -29.43
CA SER A 31 -7.40 7.67 -28.33
C SER A 31 -7.93 8.39 -27.08
N GLY A 32 -9.13 8.90 -27.11
CA GLY A 32 -9.74 9.62 -25.98
C GLY A 32 -9.08 10.97 -25.64
N VAL A 33 -8.05 11.38 -26.38
CA VAL A 33 -7.26 12.61 -26.15
C VAL A 33 -8.13 13.86 -26.01
N ARG A 34 -9.12 14.00 -26.91
CA ARG A 34 -10.03 15.17 -26.87
C ARG A 34 -10.85 15.19 -25.58
N SER A 35 -11.41 14.05 -25.20
CA SER A 35 -12.23 13.93 -23.97
C SER A 35 -11.38 14.13 -22.71
N CYS A 36 -10.18 13.56 -22.68
CA CYS A 36 -9.24 13.76 -21.57
C CYS A 36 -8.84 15.23 -21.42
N ARG A 37 -8.57 15.94 -22.54
CA ARG A 37 -8.27 17.38 -22.53
C ARG A 37 -9.43 18.22 -22.03
N GLN A 38 -10.66 17.85 -22.36
CA GLN A 38 -11.85 18.54 -21.84
C GLN A 38 -11.99 18.31 -20.34
N LEU A 39 -11.79 17.09 -19.85
CA LEU A 39 -11.76 16.77 -18.43
C LEU A 39 -10.66 17.55 -17.70
N ARG A 40 -9.45 17.62 -18.26
CA ARG A 40 -8.35 18.42 -17.69
C ARG A 40 -8.72 19.89 -17.51
N ARG A 41 -9.39 20.49 -18.51
CA ARG A 41 -9.84 21.88 -18.42
C ARG A 41 -10.91 22.09 -17.36
N ALA A 42 -11.79 21.12 -17.16
CA ALA A 42 -12.85 21.19 -16.16
C ALA A 42 -12.35 20.93 -14.74
N LEU A 43 -11.36 20.05 -14.59
CA LEU A 43 -10.85 19.56 -13.30
C LEU A 43 -9.65 20.34 -12.75
N GLY A 44 -9.03 21.25 -13.55
CA GLY A 44 -7.83 21.96 -13.09
C GLY A 44 -6.66 21.01 -12.76
N ASP A 45 -6.22 21.00 -11.50
CA ASP A 45 -5.07 20.22 -11.05
C ASP A 45 -5.39 18.81 -10.55
N VAL A 46 -6.67 18.41 -10.55
CA VAL A 46 -7.07 17.05 -10.13
C VAL A 46 -6.32 15.98 -10.94
N PRO A 47 -5.69 14.99 -10.29
CA PRO A 47 -4.93 13.97 -10.99
C PRO A 47 -5.77 13.14 -11.96
N ILE A 48 -5.27 12.93 -13.19
CA ILE A 48 -5.90 12.07 -14.20
C ILE A 48 -4.95 10.93 -14.57
N ILE A 49 -5.38 9.70 -14.36
CA ILE A 49 -4.72 8.50 -14.90
C ILE A 49 -5.39 8.17 -16.22
N HIS A 50 -4.65 8.25 -17.33
CA HIS A 50 -5.13 7.88 -18.66
C HIS A 50 -4.65 6.48 -19.03
N THR A 51 -5.56 5.54 -19.28
CA THR A 51 -5.20 4.24 -19.83
C THR A 51 -5.19 4.29 -21.35
N ARG A 52 -4.25 3.63 -21.98
CA ARG A 52 -4.09 3.56 -23.44
C ARG A 52 -3.75 2.15 -23.91
N SER A 53 -3.94 1.85 -25.18
CA SER A 53 -3.40 0.65 -25.79
C SER A 53 -1.89 0.70 -25.86
N ALA A 54 -1.22 -0.46 -25.89
CA ALA A 54 0.24 -0.52 -25.94
C ALA A 54 0.79 0.14 -27.21
N ASP A 55 0.07 -0.04 -28.33
CA ASP A 55 0.47 0.44 -29.67
C ASP A 55 0.16 1.94 -29.90
N GLU A 56 -0.61 2.56 -29.01
CA GLU A 56 -0.90 3.99 -29.11
C GLU A 56 0.26 4.83 -28.53
N PRO A 57 0.72 5.88 -29.24
CA PRO A 57 1.71 6.78 -28.70
C PRO A 57 1.18 7.51 -27.46
N ARG A 58 2.09 7.89 -26.58
CA ARG A 58 1.76 8.79 -25.47
C ARG A 58 1.50 10.18 -26.04
N ASP A 59 0.28 10.65 -25.94
CA ASP A 59 -0.08 12.02 -26.34
C ASP A 59 -0.12 12.92 -25.08
N GLU A 60 0.94 13.67 -24.89
CA GLU A 60 1.04 14.61 -23.75
C GLU A 60 0.02 15.75 -23.83
N ALA A 61 -0.47 16.06 -25.03
CA ALA A 61 -1.51 17.05 -25.22
C ALA A 61 -2.87 16.64 -24.62
N ALA A 62 -3.07 15.38 -24.24
CA ALA A 62 -4.24 14.95 -23.49
C ALA A 62 -4.30 15.55 -22.07
N GLY A 63 -3.15 15.97 -21.53
CA GLY A 63 -3.06 16.60 -20.21
C GLY A 63 -3.30 15.64 -19.03
N ALA A 64 -3.12 14.34 -19.22
CA ALA A 64 -3.18 13.39 -18.12
C ALA A 64 -1.93 13.49 -17.23
N THR A 65 -2.11 13.27 -15.94
CA THR A 65 -1.00 13.27 -14.98
C THR A 65 -0.13 12.02 -15.13
N VAL A 66 -0.75 10.87 -15.41
CA VAL A 66 -0.07 9.59 -15.60
C VAL A 66 -0.72 8.80 -16.74
N TYR A 67 0.11 8.12 -17.55
CA TYR A 67 -0.33 7.23 -18.60
C TYR A 67 -0.02 5.78 -18.26
N LEU A 68 -1.01 4.89 -18.38
CA LEU A 68 -0.87 3.45 -18.22
C LEU A 68 -1.16 2.71 -19.53
N ALA A 69 -0.15 2.05 -20.09
CA ALA A 69 -0.34 1.19 -21.27
C ALA A 69 -0.85 -0.19 -20.82
N ARG A 70 -1.84 -0.74 -21.55
CA ARG A 70 -2.31 -2.13 -21.40
C ARG A 70 -1.27 -3.10 -21.99
N PRO A 71 -1.12 -4.32 -21.42
CA PRO A 71 -1.81 -4.82 -20.25
C PRO A 71 -1.23 -4.27 -18.93
N PHE A 72 -2.10 -4.08 -17.94
CA PHE A 72 -1.69 -3.73 -16.58
C PHE A 72 -2.49 -4.54 -15.54
N THR A 73 -1.89 -4.76 -14.39
CA THR A 73 -2.55 -5.42 -13.27
C THR A 73 -3.36 -4.42 -12.44
N PRO A 74 -4.43 -4.84 -11.74
CA PRO A 74 -5.15 -3.97 -10.80
C PRO A 74 -4.22 -3.32 -9.77
N ARG A 75 -3.21 -4.07 -9.31
CA ARG A 75 -2.19 -3.57 -8.37
C ARG A 75 -1.41 -2.37 -8.93
N LYS A 76 -1.10 -2.37 -10.24
CA LYS A 76 -0.41 -1.25 -10.88
C LYS A 76 -1.25 0.03 -10.88
N VAL A 77 -2.56 -0.11 -11.13
CA VAL A 77 -3.52 1.01 -11.06
C VAL A 77 -3.60 1.54 -9.63
N LEU A 78 -3.83 0.66 -8.64
CA LEU A 78 -3.91 1.04 -7.23
C LEU A 78 -2.64 1.75 -6.73
N ASN A 79 -1.46 1.28 -7.12
CA ASN A 79 -0.20 1.94 -6.77
C ASN A 79 -0.12 3.36 -7.36
N ARG A 80 -0.63 3.57 -8.59
CA ARG A 80 -0.67 4.91 -9.20
C ARG A 80 -1.70 5.81 -8.52
N VAL A 81 -2.88 5.29 -8.20
CA VAL A 81 -3.88 6.03 -7.44
C VAL A 81 -3.28 6.51 -6.11
N ARG A 82 -2.67 5.60 -5.34
CA ARG A 82 -2.03 5.94 -4.05
C ARG A 82 -0.89 6.97 -4.18
N SER A 83 -0.14 6.97 -5.29
CA SER A 83 0.95 7.91 -5.49
C SER A 83 0.49 9.30 -5.94
N LEU A 84 -0.74 9.43 -6.45
CA LEU A 84 -1.29 10.68 -6.99
C LEU A 84 -2.26 11.36 -6.04
N LEU A 85 -2.99 10.59 -5.26
CA LEU A 85 -3.76 11.16 -4.18
C LEU A 85 -2.77 11.70 -3.16
N PRO A 86 -2.87 12.99 -2.76
CA PRO A 86 -2.20 13.42 -1.56
C PRO A 86 -2.56 12.37 -0.52
N ALA A 87 -1.59 12.00 0.30
CA ALA A 87 -1.91 11.24 1.49
C ALA A 87 -3.02 12.06 2.18
N VAL A 88 -4.27 11.70 1.86
CA VAL A 88 -5.36 12.16 2.69
C VAL A 88 -4.84 11.80 4.05
N ALA A 89 -4.79 12.74 4.95
CA ALA A 89 -4.75 12.47 6.38
C ALA A 89 -6.10 11.80 6.77
N SER A 90 -6.56 10.83 5.95
CA SER A 90 -7.30 9.69 6.40
C SER A 90 -6.34 9.08 7.40
N GLU A 91 -6.70 9.16 8.69
CA GLU A 91 -6.11 8.42 9.78
C GLU A 91 -5.16 7.40 9.18
N GLU A 92 -3.84 7.74 9.12
CA GLU A 92 -2.85 6.85 8.50
C GLU A 92 -3.20 5.53 9.12
N GLU A 93 -3.55 4.51 8.32
CA GLU A 93 -3.93 3.22 8.90
C GLU A 93 -2.75 2.79 9.75
N ILE A 94 -2.75 3.27 10.97
CA ILE A 94 -1.68 3.11 11.94
C ILE A 94 -2.03 1.87 12.74
N VAL A 95 -1.15 0.91 12.73
CA VAL A 95 -1.23 -0.23 13.65
C VAL A 95 -0.22 0.01 14.77
N ARG A 96 -0.71 0.04 16.00
CA ARG A 96 0.12 0.28 17.18
C ARG A 96 0.10 -0.93 18.10
N ALA A 97 1.26 -1.25 18.66
CA ALA A 97 1.38 -2.20 19.76
C ALA A 97 2.60 -1.83 20.60
N GLY A 98 2.37 -1.45 21.86
CA GLY A 98 3.40 -0.92 22.75
C GLY A 98 4.08 0.33 22.17
N ASP A 99 5.39 0.31 22.06
CA ASP A 99 6.23 1.39 21.53
C ASP A 99 6.42 1.34 20.01
N LEU A 100 5.73 0.44 19.31
CA LEU A 100 5.80 0.26 17.86
C LEU A 100 4.60 0.89 17.17
N ILE A 101 4.86 1.68 16.13
CA ILE A 101 3.85 2.34 15.29
C ILE A 101 4.16 2.00 13.84
N LEU A 102 3.29 1.22 13.20
CA LEU A 102 3.38 0.90 11.78
C LEU A 102 2.47 1.83 10.97
N TYR A 103 3.04 2.58 10.06
CA TYR A 103 2.34 3.40 9.08
C TYR A 103 2.14 2.59 7.79
N ARG A 104 0.96 2.01 7.60
CA ARG A 104 0.65 1.12 6.46
C ARG A 104 0.85 1.80 5.11
N GLY A 105 0.38 3.04 4.98
CA GLY A 105 0.49 3.82 3.75
C GLY A 105 1.92 4.07 3.33
N LYS A 106 2.75 4.51 4.26
CA LYS A 106 4.19 4.78 4.06
C LYS A 106 5.03 3.51 4.07
N ARG A 107 4.52 2.41 4.62
CA ARG A 107 5.28 1.17 4.88
C ARG A 107 6.52 1.45 5.71
N SER A 108 6.35 2.18 6.78
CA SER A 108 7.42 2.49 7.71
C SER A 108 7.00 2.12 9.13
N VAL A 109 7.97 1.79 9.96
CA VAL A 109 7.79 1.56 11.39
C VAL A 109 8.54 2.62 12.17
N GLN A 110 7.86 3.21 13.12
CA GLN A 110 8.45 4.07 14.13
C GLN A 110 8.56 3.28 15.43
N VAL A 111 9.74 3.25 15.98
CA VAL A 111 9.99 2.81 17.36
C VAL A 111 10.10 4.07 18.19
N VAL A 112 9.31 4.18 19.26
CA VAL A 112 9.37 5.35 20.16
C VAL A 112 10.82 5.53 20.63
N GLU A 113 11.34 6.75 20.55
CA GLU A 113 12.72 7.15 20.88
C GLU A 113 13.83 6.69 19.92
N GLN A 114 13.56 5.81 18.92
CA GLN A 114 14.59 5.34 17.97
C GLN A 114 14.41 5.87 16.54
N GLY A 115 13.27 6.51 16.25
CA GLY A 115 12.98 7.10 14.95
C GLY A 115 12.23 6.15 13.99
N GLU A 116 12.07 6.61 12.75
CA GLU A 116 11.28 5.95 11.70
C GLU A 116 12.20 5.20 10.72
N ARG A 117 11.81 3.98 10.34
CA ARG A 117 12.54 3.14 9.38
C ARG A 117 11.61 2.62 8.28
N GLN A 118 12.07 2.69 7.05
CA GLN A 118 11.34 2.20 5.89
C GLN A 118 11.36 0.67 5.80
N LEU A 119 10.23 0.10 5.40
CA LEU A 119 10.06 -1.34 5.25
C LEU A 119 9.75 -1.71 3.79
N THR A 120 10.23 -2.87 3.37
CA THR A 120 9.73 -3.47 2.13
C THR A 120 8.27 -3.91 2.29
N PRO A 121 7.50 -4.10 1.21
CA PRO A 121 6.10 -4.53 1.31
C PRO A 121 5.91 -5.83 2.12
N LYS A 122 6.86 -6.77 2.02
CA LYS A 122 6.80 -8.03 2.76
C LYS A 122 7.14 -7.86 4.24
N LEU A 123 8.10 -7.00 4.57
CA LEU A 123 8.43 -6.70 5.96
C LEU A 123 7.29 -5.95 6.66
N ALA A 124 6.66 -5.00 5.97
CA ALA A 124 5.50 -4.29 6.51
C ALA A 124 4.33 -5.24 6.78
N ALA A 125 4.00 -6.14 5.83
CA ALA A 125 2.95 -7.14 6.02
C ALA A 125 3.27 -8.14 7.15
N LEU A 126 4.54 -8.54 7.28
CA LEU A 126 4.96 -9.45 8.36
C LEU A 126 4.89 -8.75 9.73
N LEU A 127 5.35 -7.52 9.83
CA LEU A 127 5.26 -6.75 11.06
C LEU A 127 3.80 -6.45 11.43
N GLU A 128 2.96 -6.13 10.44
CA GLU A 128 1.54 -5.91 10.63
C GLU A 128 0.83 -7.13 11.25
N ASP A 129 1.11 -8.35 10.75
CA ASP A 129 0.54 -9.58 11.33
C ASP A 129 0.91 -9.72 12.81
N PHE A 130 2.13 -9.40 13.19
CA PHE A 130 2.56 -9.41 14.59
C PHE A 130 1.91 -8.31 15.44
N LEU A 131 1.76 -7.11 14.90
CA LEU A 131 1.15 -5.97 15.62
C LEU A 131 -0.34 -6.15 15.84
N LEU A 132 -1.02 -6.89 14.96
CA LEU A 132 -2.43 -7.25 15.11
C LEU A 132 -2.64 -8.39 16.13
N HIS A 133 -1.59 -9.14 16.47
CA HIS A 133 -1.62 -10.26 17.40
C HIS A 133 -0.51 -10.15 18.46
N PRO A 134 -0.50 -9.04 19.23
CA PRO A 134 0.56 -8.79 20.21
C PRO A 134 0.48 -9.84 21.33
N ASN A 135 1.64 -10.30 21.79
CA ASN A 135 1.81 -11.31 22.82
C ASN A 135 1.26 -12.72 22.45
N GLU A 136 0.77 -12.92 21.25
CA GLU A 136 0.34 -14.22 20.74
C GLU A 136 1.45 -14.90 19.95
N VAL A 137 1.55 -16.23 20.09
CA VAL A 137 2.50 -17.02 19.30
C VAL A 137 1.93 -17.23 17.91
N ARG A 138 2.56 -16.62 16.91
CA ARG A 138 2.22 -16.84 15.50
C ARG A 138 3.05 -17.99 14.98
N THR A 139 2.35 -19.03 14.50
CA THR A 139 3.03 -20.20 13.93
C THR A 139 3.65 -19.89 12.57
N ARG A 140 4.70 -20.63 12.20
CA ARG A 140 5.32 -20.50 10.87
C ARG A 140 4.31 -20.68 9.75
N ARG A 141 3.34 -21.57 9.91
CA ARG A 141 2.29 -21.83 8.94
C ARG A 141 1.39 -20.62 8.75
N GLU A 142 0.87 -20.06 9.83
CA GLU A 142 0.01 -18.87 9.78
C GLU A 142 0.73 -17.70 9.12
N LEU A 143 1.99 -17.45 9.48
CA LEU A 143 2.79 -16.38 8.89
C LEU A 143 3.01 -16.58 7.39
N MET A 144 3.29 -17.82 6.94
CA MET A 144 3.43 -18.13 5.53
C MET A 144 2.10 -17.95 4.78
N GLN A 145 0.98 -18.37 5.35
CA GLN A 145 -0.34 -18.18 4.76
C GLN A 145 -0.72 -16.70 4.67
N ASN A 146 -0.60 -15.95 5.76
CA ASN A 146 -1.06 -14.58 5.84
C ASN A 146 -0.18 -13.61 5.02
N VAL A 147 1.13 -13.79 5.07
CA VAL A 147 2.07 -12.84 4.45
C VAL A 147 2.47 -13.25 3.03
N TRP A 148 2.69 -14.55 2.78
CA TRP A 148 3.09 -15.06 1.46
C TRP A 148 1.95 -15.66 0.66
N GLN A 149 0.76 -15.86 1.27
CA GLN A 149 -0.42 -16.46 0.64
C GLN A 149 -0.10 -17.86 0.06
N THR A 150 0.66 -18.65 0.80
CA THR A 150 1.06 -19.99 0.41
C THR A 150 0.87 -21.00 1.54
N ASP A 151 0.37 -22.16 1.21
CA ASP A 151 0.27 -23.31 2.13
C ASP A 151 1.56 -24.17 2.14
N TYR A 152 2.50 -23.85 1.26
CA TYR A 152 3.77 -24.58 1.17
C TYR A 152 4.70 -24.22 2.33
N ILE A 153 4.98 -25.20 3.17
CA ILE A 153 5.78 -25.06 4.40
C ILE A 153 7.15 -25.77 4.26
N GLY A 154 7.46 -26.28 3.08
CA GLY A 154 8.67 -27.11 2.87
C GLY A 154 9.99 -26.37 3.09
N ASP A 155 10.05 -25.05 2.84
CA ASP A 155 11.22 -24.22 3.12
C ASP A 155 10.81 -22.89 3.77
N THR A 156 10.93 -22.84 5.09
CA THR A 156 10.62 -21.63 5.88
C THR A 156 11.83 -20.71 6.09
N ARG A 157 12.97 -20.97 5.43
CA ARG A 157 14.17 -20.10 5.54
C ARG A 157 13.88 -18.68 5.11
N THR A 158 13.01 -18.50 4.12
CA THR A 158 12.54 -17.18 3.70
C THR A 158 11.91 -16.40 4.86
N LEU A 159 11.10 -17.08 5.69
CA LEU A 159 10.50 -16.46 6.87
C LEU A 159 11.57 -16.06 7.89
N ASP A 160 12.55 -16.92 8.16
CA ASP A 160 13.61 -16.64 9.13
C ASP A 160 14.44 -15.41 8.72
N VAL A 161 14.73 -15.27 7.43
CA VAL A 161 15.43 -14.10 6.89
C VAL A 161 14.59 -12.84 7.06
N HIS A 162 13.29 -12.89 6.78
CA HIS A 162 12.41 -11.73 6.94
C HIS A 162 12.21 -11.36 8.42
N VAL A 163 12.10 -12.33 9.32
CA VAL A 163 12.08 -12.10 10.76
C VAL A 163 13.35 -11.39 11.23
N ARG A 164 14.52 -11.79 10.71
CA ARG A 164 15.78 -11.10 10.99
C ARG A 164 15.73 -9.64 10.54
N TRP A 165 15.27 -9.37 9.31
CA TRP A 165 15.15 -8.00 8.81
C TRP A 165 14.11 -7.17 9.55
N VAL A 166 13.00 -7.77 10.02
CA VAL A 166 12.07 -7.09 10.91
C VAL A 166 12.77 -6.72 12.23
N ARG A 167 13.56 -7.62 12.82
CA ARG A 167 14.35 -7.32 14.01
C ARG A 167 15.33 -6.17 13.76
N GLU A 168 16.00 -6.14 12.62
CA GLU A 168 16.88 -5.02 12.26
C GLU A 168 16.14 -3.67 12.23
N ALA A 169 14.83 -3.69 11.99
CA ALA A 169 14.00 -2.48 11.96
C ALA A 169 13.45 -2.08 13.34
N ILE A 170 13.21 -3.00 14.26
CA ILE A 170 12.49 -2.72 15.51
C ILE A 170 13.29 -2.98 16.78
N GLU A 171 14.44 -3.65 16.73
CA GLU A 171 15.26 -3.98 17.89
C GLU A 171 16.47 -3.08 17.97
N GLU A 172 16.94 -2.82 19.17
CA GLU A 172 18.25 -2.20 19.40
C GLU A 172 19.39 -3.15 19.00
N ASN A 173 19.25 -4.43 19.35
CA ASN A 173 20.18 -5.47 18.97
C ASN A 173 19.43 -6.65 18.34
N PRO A 174 19.45 -6.79 17.00
CA PRO A 174 18.76 -7.85 16.29
C PRO A 174 19.19 -9.28 16.66
N SER A 175 20.42 -9.44 17.16
CA SER A 175 20.97 -10.72 17.59
C SER A 175 20.53 -11.12 19.00
N SER A 176 20.07 -10.15 19.80
CA SER A 176 19.51 -10.35 21.15
C SER A 176 18.14 -9.66 21.23
N PRO A 177 17.14 -10.18 20.50
CA PRO A 177 15.85 -9.51 20.38
C PRO A 177 15.08 -9.52 21.70
N ARG A 178 14.41 -8.41 21.99
CA ARG A 178 13.54 -8.24 23.16
C ARG A 178 12.05 -8.18 22.77
N ARG A 179 11.75 -7.68 21.58
CA ARG A 179 10.38 -7.53 21.07
C ARG A 179 9.93 -8.74 20.27
N LEU A 180 10.64 -9.09 19.21
CA LEU A 180 10.24 -10.21 18.33
C LEU A 180 11.03 -11.48 18.67
N LEU A 181 10.44 -12.30 19.52
CA LEU A 181 11.08 -13.50 20.08
C LEU A 181 10.80 -14.75 19.25
N THR A 182 11.74 -15.70 19.27
CA THR A 182 11.56 -17.03 18.69
C THR A 182 10.99 -17.98 19.74
N VAL A 183 9.88 -18.62 19.43
CA VAL A 183 9.31 -19.71 20.22
C VAL A 183 9.71 -21.03 19.56
N ARG A 184 10.70 -21.72 20.14
CA ARG A 184 11.28 -22.94 19.57
C ARG A 184 10.20 -23.98 19.23
N GLY A 185 10.27 -24.53 18.03
CA GLY A 185 9.33 -25.55 17.53
C GLY A 185 7.92 -25.06 17.21
N LYS A 186 7.61 -23.77 17.44
CA LYS A 186 6.27 -23.20 17.19
C LYS A 186 6.30 -22.08 16.15
N GLY A 187 7.05 -21.00 16.40
CA GLY A 187 7.05 -19.82 15.54
C GLY A 187 7.68 -18.62 16.22
N TYR A 188 6.98 -17.50 16.18
CA TYR A 188 7.44 -16.22 16.71
C TYR A 188 6.36 -15.52 17.52
N VAL A 189 6.76 -14.63 18.40
CA VAL A 189 5.83 -13.80 19.19
C VAL A 189 6.40 -12.38 19.29
N LEU A 190 5.56 -11.39 19.05
CA LEU A 190 5.87 -10.00 19.34
C LEU A 190 5.48 -9.71 20.80
N ARG A 191 6.46 -9.45 21.64
CA ARG A 191 6.24 -9.03 23.03
C ARG A 191 6.12 -7.53 23.07
N VAL A 192 5.01 -7.07 23.60
CA VAL A 192 4.76 -5.66 23.90
C VAL A 192 4.45 -5.53 25.39
N PRO A 193 4.94 -4.48 26.07
CA PRO A 193 4.56 -4.24 27.45
C PRO A 193 3.03 -4.06 27.55
N PRO A 194 2.42 -4.42 28.66
CA PRO A 194 1.00 -4.10 28.88
C PRO A 194 0.83 -2.58 28.76
N VAL A 195 -0.23 -2.16 28.10
CA VAL A 195 -0.62 -0.74 28.06
C VAL A 195 -1.06 -0.38 29.49
N GLU A 196 -0.28 0.45 30.16
CA GLU A 196 -0.74 1.10 31.37
C GLU A 196 -1.86 2.07 30.95
N VAL A 197 -3.09 1.70 31.23
CA VAL A 197 -4.23 2.60 31.11
C VAL A 197 -4.15 3.48 32.34
N GLU A 198 -3.65 4.70 32.20
CA GLU A 198 -3.84 5.72 33.21
C GLU A 198 -5.34 5.96 33.34
N GLU A 199 -5.92 5.65 34.52
CA GLU A 199 -7.26 6.00 34.92
C GLU A 199 -7.41 7.50 35.21
#